data_44288acc91792b4d6e187a38b78d038c
#
_entry.id   44288acc91792b4d6e187a38b78d038c
#
_cell.length_a   1.000
_cell.length_b   1.000
_cell.length_c   1.000
_cell.angle_alpha   90.00
_cell.angle_beta   90.00
_cell.angle_gamma   90.00
#
_symmetry.space_group_name_H-M   'P 1'
#
loop_
_entity.id
_entity.type
_entity.pdbx_description
1 polymer ?
#
loop_
_entity_poly.entity_id
_entity_poly.type
_entity_poly.pdbx_seq_one_letter_code
_entity_poly.pdbx_strand_id
1 'polypeptide(L)'
;MDDRIDNRVTRLLGVRYPIVQAPMGWIARAKLASAVSNAGGMGIIETSSGELDAIRDEIRLMRTLTDRPFGVNIALAYVRDPDIVRFVVDEGVRFVTTSAGDPSRYCAELKEAGLIVFHVVPTLKGALKAVEAGVDGLIVEGGEGGGFKNPREVASMVLLPLVCSKVDVPVIAAGGFCDGPSMAAAFALGAEGVQMGTRMLSAAESPVHDAWKRAIVGAAETDTVFLNRAGPGPALRALRTERTSRLEQAIPEGGVRGEFARVKDLYFGGDMEAAVPLTGQVCGRIESVETVDDIVRSTVAGFRETVDAMARRYGGR
;
A
#
# COMPACT_ATOMS: atom_id res chain seq x y z
N MET A 1 28.15 10.04 5.40
CA MET A 1 27.29 10.86 4.52
C MET A 1 25.85 10.58 4.86
N ASP A 2 25.02 11.61 4.93
CA ASP A 2 23.57 11.41 5.06
C ASP A 2 23.10 10.71 3.77
N ASP A 3 22.56 9.49 3.88
CA ASP A 3 22.09 8.69 2.76
C ASP A 3 20.59 8.88 2.49
N ARG A 4 19.98 9.90 3.09
CA ARG A 4 18.59 10.30 2.88
C ARG A 4 18.33 10.60 1.39
N ILE A 5 17.16 10.19 0.91
CA ILE A 5 16.64 10.65 -0.39
C ILE A 5 15.81 11.90 -0.10
N ASP A 6 16.32 13.09 -0.50
CA ASP A 6 15.62 14.35 -0.24
C ASP A 6 14.71 14.73 -1.40
N ASN A 7 13.39 14.75 -1.13
CA ASN A 7 12.35 15.18 -2.05
C ASN A 7 11.09 15.66 -1.29
N ARG A 8 10.00 16.02 -2.00
CA ARG A 8 8.78 16.51 -1.38
C ARG A 8 8.15 15.47 -0.45
N VAL A 9 8.13 14.19 -0.83
CA VAL A 9 7.57 13.10 -0.02
C VAL A 9 8.33 12.95 1.29
N THR A 10 9.66 12.83 1.25
CA THR A 10 10.46 12.65 2.48
C THR A 10 10.41 13.85 3.41
N ARG A 11 10.32 15.07 2.85
CA ARG A 11 10.15 16.28 3.66
C ARG A 11 8.79 16.36 4.33
N LEU A 12 7.70 16.07 3.62
CA LEU A 12 6.35 16.05 4.18
C LEU A 12 6.19 14.96 5.24
N LEU A 13 6.64 13.75 4.95
CA LEU A 13 6.46 12.60 5.85
C LEU A 13 7.47 12.56 7.00
N GLY A 14 8.56 13.33 6.94
CA GLY A 14 9.64 13.31 7.94
C GLY A 14 10.45 12.01 7.94
N VAL A 15 10.46 11.27 6.84
CA VAL A 15 11.14 9.97 6.71
C VAL A 15 12.50 10.09 6.00
N ARG A 16 13.34 9.08 6.16
CA ARG A 16 14.65 9.00 5.50
C ARG A 16 14.55 8.57 4.04
N TYR A 17 13.65 7.62 3.77
CA TYR A 17 13.43 7.03 2.46
C TYR A 17 11.96 7.15 2.07
N PRO A 18 11.63 7.49 0.83
CA PRO A 18 10.25 7.66 0.38
C PRO A 18 9.62 6.30 0.04
N ILE A 19 9.68 5.37 1.01
CA ILE A 19 9.11 4.04 0.94
C ILE A 19 7.99 3.96 1.98
N VAL A 20 6.76 3.67 1.54
CA VAL A 20 5.57 3.59 2.36
C VAL A 20 5.07 2.15 2.38
N GLN A 21 4.74 1.63 3.55
CA GLN A 21 4.06 0.34 3.67
C GLN A 21 2.57 0.54 3.38
N ALA A 22 2.00 -0.29 2.50
CA ALA A 22 0.59 -0.23 2.19
C ALA A 22 -0.29 -0.62 3.39
N PRO A 23 -1.46 0.04 3.57
CA PRO A 23 -2.43 -0.41 4.55
C PRO A 23 -3.05 -1.74 4.11
N MET A 24 -3.08 -2.70 5.02
CA MET A 24 -3.62 -4.04 4.79
C MET A 24 -4.42 -4.45 6.03
N GLY A 25 -5.72 -4.70 5.87
CA GLY A 25 -6.64 -5.01 6.97
C GLY A 25 -6.11 -6.15 7.85
N TRP A 26 -6.10 -5.96 9.17
CA TRP A 26 -5.53 -6.83 10.22
C TRP A 26 -4.03 -7.10 10.13
N ILE A 27 -3.36 -6.78 9.02
CA ILE A 27 -1.93 -7.07 8.79
C ILE A 27 -1.06 -5.87 9.12
N ALA A 28 -1.47 -4.68 8.66
CA ALA A 28 -0.77 -3.42 8.87
C ALA A 28 -1.00 -2.90 10.29
N ARG A 29 -0.34 -3.52 11.24
CA ARG A 29 -0.39 -3.27 12.68
C ARG A 29 1.00 -2.89 13.21
N ALA A 30 1.11 -2.60 14.50
CA ALA A 30 2.30 -2.01 15.12
C ALA A 30 3.60 -2.74 14.81
N LYS A 31 3.61 -4.08 14.84
CA LYS A 31 4.82 -4.87 14.59
C LYS A 31 5.41 -4.62 13.19
N LEU A 32 4.58 -4.67 12.15
CA LEU A 32 5.03 -4.43 10.78
C LEU A 32 5.32 -2.94 10.55
N ALA A 33 4.41 -2.07 10.97
CA ALA A 33 4.53 -0.64 10.74
C ALA A 33 5.74 -0.02 11.45
N SER A 34 6.03 -0.44 12.71
CA SER A 34 7.22 0.04 13.43
C SER A 34 8.52 -0.41 12.77
N ALA A 35 8.58 -1.64 12.26
CA ALA A 35 9.74 -2.11 11.52
C ALA A 35 10.02 -1.24 10.29
N VAL A 36 8.97 -0.86 9.54
CA VAL A 36 9.12 0.05 8.37
C VAL A 36 9.58 1.45 8.80
N SER A 37 9.00 2.00 9.86
CA SER A 37 9.40 3.31 10.39
C SER A 37 10.84 3.30 10.90
N ASN A 38 11.25 2.25 11.61
CA ASN A 38 12.61 2.08 12.11
C ASN A 38 13.64 1.90 10.99
N ALA A 39 13.26 1.26 9.89
CA ALA A 39 14.09 1.14 8.69
C ALA A 39 14.20 2.45 7.88
N GLY A 40 13.48 3.50 8.29
CA GLY A 40 13.53 4.84 7.69
C GLY A 40 12.46 5.13 6.63
N GLY A 41 11.50 4.22 6.45
CA GLY A 41 10.29 4.42 5.64
C GLY A 41 9.12 4.97 6.46
N MET A 42 7.91 4.86 5.92
CA MET A 42 6.65 5.24 6.57
C MET A 42 5.80 3.99 6.82
N GLY A 43 5.72 3.55 8.08
CA GLY A 43 4.77 2.54 8.52
C GLY A 43 3.36 3.10 8.59
N ILE A 44 2.36 2.30 8.22
CA ILE A 44 0.94 2.69 8.22
C ILE A 44 0.14 1.70 9.04
N ILE A 45 -0.64 2.19 10.01
CA ILE A 45 -1.65 1.41 10.73
C ILE A 45 -2.97 1.45 9.94
N GLU A 46 -3.62 0.31 9.78
CA GLU A 46 -4.88 0.20 9.05
C GLU A 46 -6.09 0.51 9.95
N THR A 47 -7.21 0.96 9.36
CA THR A 47 -8.51 1.06 10.04
C THR A 47 -9.63 0.26 9.34
N SER A 48 -9.31 -0.42 8.25
CA SER A 48 -10.29 -1.14 7.42
C SER A 48 -10.92 -2.36 8.09
N SER A 49 -10.29 -2.90 9.14
CA SER A 49 -10.87 -3.95 9.98
C SER A 49 -12.10 -3.48 10.76
N GLY A 50 -12.21 -2.17 11.03
CA GLY A 50 -13.29 -1.58 11.84
C GLY A 50 -13.18 -1.87 13.35
N GLU A 51 -12.06 -2.45 13.81
CA GLU A 51 -11.80 -2.80 15.21
C GLU A 51 -11.10 -1.62 15.92
N LEU A 52 -11.78 -0.45 16.08
CA LEU A 52 -11.12 0.80 16.51
C LEU A 52 -10.42 0.71 17.87
N ASP A 53 -10.96 -0.03 18.83
CA ASP A 53 -10.28 -0.21 20.13
C ASP A 53 -8.97 -0.99 19.97
N ALA A 54 -8.97 -2.07 19.17
CA ALA A 54 -7.75 -2.80 18.87
C ALA A 54 -6.75 -1.93 18.07
N ILE A 55 -7.24 -1.07 17.18
CA ILE A 55 -6.40 -0.13 16.43
C ILE A 55 -5.78 0.92 17.37
N ARG A 56 -6.53 1.41 18.36
CA ARG A 56 -6.01 2.30 19.42
C ARG A 56 -4.86 1.65 20.18
N ASP A 57 -5.02 0.39 20.57
CA ASP A 57 -3.97 -0.35 21.27
C ASP A 57 -2.75 -0.58 20.36
N GLU A 58 -2.94 -0.82 19.08
CA GLU A 58 -1.86 -0.90 18.11
C GLU A 58 -1.12 0.45 17.94
N ILE A 59 -1.83 1.58 17.92
CA ILE A 59 -1.20 2.91 17.86
C ILE A 59 -0.39 3.18 19.16
N ARG A 60 -0.89 2.77 20.31
CA ARG A 60 -0.15 2.87 21.57
C ARG A 60 1.08 1.98 21.58
N LEU A 61 0.93 0.74 21.14
CA LEU A 61 2.04 -0.20 20.98
C LEU A 61 3.09 0.35 20.00
N MET A 62 2.65 0.92 18.88
CA MET A 62 3.55 1.55 17.89
C MET A 62 4.51 2.55 18.55
N ARG A 63 4.02 3.39 19.47
CA ARG A 63 4.83 4.40 20.19
C ARG A 63 5.84 3.79 21.17
N THR A 64 5.65 2.55 21.59
CA THR A 64 6.64 1.82 22.39
C THR A 64 7.72 1.15 21.55
N LEU A 65 7.44 0.93 20.26
CA LEU A 65 8.31 0.22 19.33
C LEU A 65 9.17 1.17 18.47
N THR A 66 8.75 2.44 18.35
CA THR A 66 9.47 3.43 17.53
C THR A 66 9.18 4.86 17.94
N ASP A 67 10.22 5.71 17.88
CA ASP A 67 10.11 7.17 17.97
C ASP A 67 10.01 7.83 16.56
N ARG A 68 9.99 7.01 15.51
CA ARG A 68 9.96 7.48 14.12
C ARG A 68 8.52 7.81 13.68
N PRO A 69 8.35 8.66 12.66
CA PRO A 69 7.04 8.95 12.09
C PRO A 69 6.32 7.69 11.61
N PHE A 70 5.01 7.67 11.79
CA PHE A 70 4.10 6.68 11.23
C PHE A 70 2.77 7.34 10.87
N GLY A 71 1.97 6.66 10.07
CA GLY A 71 0.67 7.14 9.64
C GLY A 71 -0.46 6.16 9.94
N VAL A 72 -1.68 6.61 9.66
CA VAL A 72 -2.90 5.81 9.75
C VAL A 72 -3.63 5.87 8.41
N ASN A 73 -4.20 4.75 7.96
CA ASN A 73 -5.08 4.73 6.79
C ASN A 73 -6.54 4.76 7.21
N ILE A 74 -7.31 5.65 6.58
CA ILE A 74 -8.77 5.67 6.67
C ILE A 74 -9.35 5.12 5.36
N ALA A 75 -9.84 3.89 5.39
CA ALA A 75 -10.51 3.26 4.25
C ALA A 75 -11.98 3.70 4.22
N LEU A 76 -12.29 4.74 3.46
CA LEU A 76 -13.54 5.51 3.50
C LEU A 76 -14.82 4.66 3.34
N ALA A 77 -14.77 3.60 2.52
CA ALA A 77 -15.90 2.69 2.34
C ALA A 77 -16.17 1.77 3.56
N TYR A 78 -15.21 1.67 4.48
CA TYR A 78 -15.26 0.80 5.65
C TYR A 78 -15.41 1.57 6.97
N VAL A 79 -15.47 2.89 6.91
CA VAL A 79 -15.69 3.74 8.09
C VAL A 79 -17.08 3.46 8.64
N ARG A 80 -17.13 2.90 9.85
CA ARG A 80 -18.36 2.61 10.61
C ARG A 80 -18.63 3.68 11.66
N ASP A 81 -17.58 4.27 12.21
CA ASP A 81 -17.65 5.33 13.20
C ASP A 81 -17.49 6.68 12.51
N PRO A 82 -18.48 7.59 12.59
CA PRO A 82 -18.39 8.93 12.00
C PRO A 82 -17.27 9.77 12.63
N ASP A 83 -16.88 9.47 13.88
CA ASP A 83 -15.84 10.21 14.62
C ASP A 83 -14.42 9.73 14.30
N ILE A 84 -14.21 9.00 13.20
CA ILE A 84 -12.91 8.46 12.80
C ILE A 84 -11.82 9.54 12.70
N VAL A 85 -12.15 10.75 12.25
CA VAL A 85 -11.20 11.87 12.18
C VAL A 85 -10.77 12.27 13.57
N ARG A 86 -11.74 12.48 14.48
CA ARG A 86 -11.46 12.79 15.88
C ARG A 86 -10.61 11.70 16.55
N PHE A 87 -10.93 10.43 16.29
CA PHE A 87 -10.13 9.31 16.77
C PHE A 87 -8.66 9.44 16.35
N VAL A 88 -8.38 9.71 15.06
CA VAL A 88 -7.01 9.83 14.54
C VAL A 88 -6.30 11.06 15.13
N VAL A 89 -7.02 12.18 15.30
CA VAL A 89 -6.49 13.42 15.89
C VAL A 89 -6.17 13.20 17.38
N ASP A 90 -7.08 12.62 18.15
CA ASP A 90 -6.92 12.35 19.60
C ASP A 90 -5.74 11.39 19.84
N GLU A 91 -5.50 10.46 18.91
CA GLU A 91 -4.32 9.59 18.94
C GLU A 91 -3.03 10.30 18.46
N GLY A 92 -3.05 11.59 18.16
CA GLY A 92 -1.86 12.40 17.84
C GLY A 92 -1.13 11.95 16.57
N VAL A 93 -1.84 11.33 15.62
CA VAL A 93 -1.31 10.97 14.30
C VAL A 93 -1.13 12.23 13.45
N ARG A 94 -0.06 12.30 12.66
CA ARG A 94 0.22 13.47 11.81
C ARG A 94 0.05 13.20 10.32
N PHE A 95 0.15 11.95 9.91
CA PHE A 95 0.03 11.54 8.52
C PHE A 95 -1.12 10.56 8.34
N VAL A 96 -2.01 10.87 7.41
CA VAL A 96 -3.17 10.03 7.08
C VAL A 96 -3.15 9.72 5.59
N THR A 97 -3.35 8.45 5.27
CA THR A 97 -3.76 8.06 3.92
C THR A 97 -5.25 7.79 3.91
N THR A 98 -5.97 8.29 2.91
CA THR A 98 -7.38 7.93 2.67
C THR A 98 -7.49 7.06 1.42
N SER A 99 -8.41 6.11 1.42
CA SER A 99 -8.58 5.17 0.30
C SER A 99 -10.03 4.69 0.17
N ALA A 100 -10.35 4.04 -0.95
CA ALA A 100 -11.62 3.35 -1.17
C ALA A 100 -12.87 4.24 -0.97
N GLY A 101 -12.89 5.45 -1.52
CA GLY A 101 -14.06 6.34 -1.41
C GLY A 101 -13.81 7.73 -1.96
N ASP A 102 -14.71 8.66 -1.59
CA ASP A 102 -14.64 10.06 -2.00
C ASP A 102 -13.63 10.83 -1.13
N PRO A 103 -12.55 11.38 -1.71
CA PRO A 103 -11.54 12.13 -0.95
C PRO A 103 -12.10 13.35 -0.21
N SER A 104 -13.17 13.98 -0.72
CA SER A 104 -13.76 15.18 -0.11
C SER A 104 -14.44 14.91 1.23
N ARG A 105 -14.75 13.63 1.56
CA ARG A 105 -15.56 13.28 2.74
C ARG A 105 -14.94 13.73 4.07
N TYR A 106 -13.63 13.65 4.20
CA TYR A 106 -12.91 14.00 5.45
C TYR A 106 -11.69 14.87 5.21
N CYS A 107 -11.35 15.20 3.96
CA CYS A 107 -10.11 15.92 3.66
C CYS A 107 -10.05 17.28 4.37
N ALA A 108 -11.11 18.08 4.27
CA ALA A 108 -11.15 19.41 4.90
C ALA A 108 -10.95 19.30 6.42
N GLU A 109 -11.67 18.42 7.10
CA GLU A 109 -11.59 18.22 8.55
C GLU A 109 -10.19 17.74 8.99
N LEU A 110 -9.60 16.79 8.26
CA LEU A 110 -8.23 16.32 8.51
C LEU A 110 -7.21 17.46 8.33
N LYS A 111 -7.38 18.28 7.30
CA LYS A 111 -6.51 19.43 7.02
C LYS A 111 -6.65 20.53 8.06
N GLU A 112 -7.87 20.85 8.51
CA GLU A 112 -8.14 21.81 9.59
C GLU A 112 -7.51 21.35 10.91
N ALA A 113 -7.45 20.05 11.15
CA ALA A 113 -6.75 19.47 12.30
C ALA A 113 -5.21 19.43 12.13
N GLY A 114 -4.66 19.94 11.02
CA GLY A 114 -3.22 20.04 10.77
C GLY A 114 -2.55 18.75 10.30
N LEU A 115 -3.32 17.76 9.84
CA LEU A 115 -2.78 16.50 9.36
C LEU A 115 -2.31 16.62 7.90
N ILE A 116 -1.31 15.84 7.56
CA ILE A 116 -0.87 15.61 6.17
C ILE A 116 -1.72 14.49 5.59
N VAL A 117 -2.39 14.76 4.47
CA VAL A 117 -3.36 13.85 3.85
C VAL A 117 -2.92 13.44 2.45
N PHE A 118 -2.72 12.15 2.23
CA PHE A 118 -2.56 11.57 0.89
C PHE A 118 -3.77 10.71 0.55
N HIS A 119 -4.20 10.73 -0.72
CA HIS A 119 -5.32 9.89 -1.16
C HIS A 119 -4.89 8.85 -2.20
N VAL A 120 -5.38 7.62 -2.05
CA VAL A 120 -5.11 6.51 -2.98
C VAL A 120 -6.06 6.60 -4.18
N VAL A 121 -5.51 6.65 -5.38
CA VAL A 121 -6.26 6.82 -6.62
C VAL A 121 -5.90 5.78 -7.69
N PRO A 122 -6.90 5.13 -8.32
CA PRO A 122 -6.69 4.18 -9.41
C PRO A 122 -6.94 4.79 -10.79
N THR A 123 -7.23 6.09 -10.91
CA THR A 123 -7.57 6.77 -12.17
C THR A 123 -7.16 8.24 -12.16
N LEU A 124 -6.93 8.83 -13.33
CA LEU A 124 -6.71 10.27 -13.47
C LEU A 124 -7.90 11.10 -12.92
N LYS A 125 -9.13 10.67 -13.20
CA LYS A 125 -10.32 11.37 -12.67
C LYS A 125 -10.32 11.41 -11.15
N GLY A 126 -9.95 10.29 -10.49
CA GLY A 126 -9.81 10.22 -9.04
C GLY A 126 -8.69 11.13 -8.53
N ALA A 127 -7.56 11.19 -9.24
CA ALA A 127 -6.43 12.05 -8.90
C ALA A 127 -6.82 13.53 -8.91
N LEU A 128 -7.45 14.00 -9.98
CA LEU A 128 -7.90 15.40 -10.11
C LEU A 128 -8.92 15.76 -9.02
N LYS A 129 -9.88 14.86 -8.74
CA LYS A 129 -10.84 15.04 -7.64
C LYS A 129 -10.17 15.12 -6.27
N ALA A 130 -9.15 14.33 -6.03
CA ALA A 130 -8.42 14.36 -4.76
C ALA A 130 -7.64 15.66 -4.59
N VAL A 131 -6.99 16.15 -5.66
CA VAL A 131 -6.32 17.46 -5.65
C VAL A 131 -7.31 18.59 -5.41
N GLU A 132 -8.46 18.57 -6.06
CA GLU A 132 -9.54 19.54 -5.83
C GLU A 132 -10.04 19.52 -4.38
N ALA A 133 -10.07 18.35 -3.74
CA ALA A 133 -10.41 18.21 -2.32
C ALA A 133 -9.34 18.73 -1.35
N GLY A 134 -8.15 19.12 -1.83
CA GLY A 134 -7.08 19.74 -1.04
C GLY A 134 -6.10 18.78 -0.37
N VAL A 135 -5.93 17.57 -0.90
CA VAL A 135 -4.92 16.62 -0.36
C VAL A 135 -3.49 17.15 -0.57
N ASP A 136 -2.57 16.78 0.32
CA ASP A 136 -1.15 17.14 0.23
C ASP A 136 -0.37 16.30 -0.77
N GLY A 137 -0.93 15.16 -1.18
CA GLY A 137 -0.30 14.26 -2.15
C GLY A 137 -1.20 13.11 -2.54
N LEU A 138 -0.72 12.33 -3.49
CA LEU A 138 -1.43 11.19 -4.05
C LEU A 138 -0.63 9.90 -3.90
N ILE A 139 -1.35 8.79 -3.73
CA ILE A 139 -0.83 7.45 -3.93
C ILE A 139 -1.51 6.90 -5.19
N VAL A 140 -0.76 6.82 -6.29
CA VAL A 140 -1.28 6.38 -7.59
C VAL A 140 -1.09 4.88 -7.72
N GLU A 141 -2.18 4.13 -7.70
CA GLU A 141 -2.15 2.68 -7.64
C GLU A 141 -2.55 2.02 -8.96
N GLY A 142 -1.58 1.34 -9.60
CA GLY A 142 -1.82 0.52 -10.78
C GLY A 142 -2.56 -0.78 -10.52
N GLY A 143 -3.04 -1.40 -11.59
CA GLY A 143 -3.78 -2.67 -11.56
C GLY A 143 -2.97 -3.87 -11.08
N GLU A 144 -1.65 -3.77 -11.04
CA GLU A 144 -0.72 -4.82 -10.59
C GLU A 144 -0.78 -5.05 -9.07
N GLY A 145 -1.26 -4.07 -8.31
CA GLY A 145 -1.38 -4.17 -6.85
C GLY A 145 -2.38 -5.24 -6.40
N GLY A 146 -2.11 -5.86 -5.25
CA GLY A 146 -3.05 -6.78 -4.59
C GLY A 146 -4.21 -6.03 -3.93
N GLY A 147 -5.25 -6.77 -3.53
CA GLY A 147 -6.37 -6.20 -2.80
C GLY A 147 -7.49 -5.66 -3.66
N PHE A 148 -8.23 -4.70 -3.10
CA PHE A 148 -9.37 -4.07 -3.77
C PHE A 148 -8.92 -3.20 -4.95
N LYS A 149 -9.58 -3.36 -6.09
CA LYS A 149 -9.22 -2.70 -7.35
C LYS A 149 -10.41 -2.04 -8.02
N ASN A 150 -10.11 -1.05 -8.87
CA ASN A 150 -11.08 -0.57 -9.85
C ASN A 150 -11.34 -1.70 -10.86
N PRO A 151 -12.60 -2.03 -11.17
CA PRO A 151 -12.92 -3.04 -12.19
C PRO A 151 -12.32 -2.75 -13.58
N ARG A 152 -12.12 -1.47 -13.90
CA ARG A 152 -11.37 -0.99 -15.07
C ARG A 152 -9.95 -0.62 -14.64
N GLU A 153 -9.11 -1.63 -14.50
CA GLU A 153 -7.72 -1.44 -14.09
C GLU A 153 -6.88 -0.76 -15.17
N VAL A 154 -5.90 0.02 -14.72
CA VAL A 154 -4.87 0.63 -15.57
C VAL A 154 -3.52 0.23 -15.00
N ALA A 155 -2.59 -0.21 -15.85
CA ALA A 155 -1.23 -0.53 -15.44
C ALA A 155 -0.50 0.72 -14.91
N SER A 156 0.37 0.54 -13.92
CA SER A 156 1.15 1.63 -13.33
C SER A 156 2.01 2.36 -14.35
N MET A 157 2.57 1.64 -15.34
CA MET A 157 3.36 2.21 -16.45
C MET A 157 2.57 3.24 -17.28
N VAL A 158 1.25 3.16 -17.33
CA VAL A 158 0.37 4.10 -18.05
C VAL A 158 -0.20 5.15 -17.11
N LEU A 159 -0.69 4.70 -15.95
CA LEU A 159 -1.40 5.59 -15.01
C LEU A 159 -0.46 6.61 -14.37
N LEU A 160 0.73 6.18 -13.95
CA LEU A 160 1.65 7.00 -13.18
C LEU A 160 2.10 8.24 -13.96
N PRO A 161 2.71 8.14 -15.17
CA PRO A 161 3.13 9.31 -15.94
C PRO A 161 1.94 10.19 -16.38
N LEU A 162 0.77 9.57 -16.64
CA LEU A 162 -0.44 10.31 -16.96
C LEU A 162 -0.88 11.22 -15.80
N VAL A 163 -0.89 10.69 -14.57
CA VAL A 163 -1.25 11.50 -13.39
C VAL A 163 -0.16 12.52 -13.09
N CYS A 164 1.11 12.13 -13.01
CA CYS A 164 2.22 13.03 -12.71
C CYS A 164 2.29 14.23 -13.66
N SER A 165 1.90 14.06 -14.94
CA SER A 165 1.86 15.17 -15.91
C SER A 165 0.69 16.14 -15.73
N LYS A 166 -0.24 15.88 -14.83
CA LYS A 166 -1.49 16.66 -14.66
C LYS A 166 -1.70 17.22 -13.25
N VAL A 167 -0.84 16.85 -12.30
CA VAL A 167 -0.95 17.30 -10.91
C VAL A 167 0.39 17.88 -10.45
N ASP A 168 0.34 18.83 -9.51
CA ASP A 168 1.55 19.45 -8.93
C ASP A 168 1.84 18.96 -7.50
N VAL A 169 0.94 18.17 -6.91
CA VAL A 169 1.18 17.55 -5.60
C VAL A 169 2.14 16.35 -5.74
N PRO A 170 2.95 16.03 -4.71
CA PRO A 170 3.83 14.87 -4.74
C PRO A 170 3.05 13.57 -4.92
N VAL A 171 3.63 12.65 -5.68
CA VAL A 171 3.02 11.37 -6.03
C VAL A 171 3.87 10.22 -5.48
N ILE A 172 3.21 9.28 -4.80
CA ILE A 172 3.76 7.98 -4.41
C ILE A 172 3.18 6.93 -5.36
N ALA A 173 4.03 6.14 -6.00
CA ALA A 173 3.64 5.06 -6.89
C ALA A 173 3.29 3.80 -6.08
N ALA A 174 2.17 3.15 -6.41
CA ALA A 174 1.73 1.89 -5.82
C ALA A 174 1.28 0.90 -6.89
N GLY A 175 1.35 -0.40 -6.58
CA GLY A 175 1.03 -1.45 -7.56
C GLY A 175 2.19 -1.70 -8.52
N GLY A 176 2.86 -2.85 -8.36
CA GLY A 176 3.98 -3.23 -9.21
C GLY A 176 5.38 -2.89 -8.66
N PHE A 177 5.49 -2.33 -7.46
CA PHE A 177 6.78 -1.90 -6.88
C PHE A 177 7.19 -2.76 -5.69
N CYS A 178 8.43 -3.32 -5.73
CA CYS A 178 8.93 -4.23 -4.68
C CYS A 178 10.44 -4.15 -4.43
N ASP A 179 11.20 -3.41 -5.24
CA ASP A 179 12.66 -3.37 -5.22
C ASP A 179 13.23 -2.06 -5.78
N GLY A 180 14.55 -1.94 -5.77
CA GLY A 180 15.26 -0.75 -6.25
C GLY A 180 15.04 -0.43 -7.73
N PRO A 181 15.15 -1.37 -8.67
CA PRO A 181 14.84 -1.13 -10.08
C PRO A 181 13.41 -0.64 -10.32
N SER A 182 12.40 -1.21 -9.66
CA SER A 182 11.02 -0.73 -9.78
C SER A 182 10.83 0.65 -9.15
N MET A 183 11.51 0.95 -8.03
CA MET A 183 11.53 2.30 -7.46
C MET A 183 12.16 3.32 -8.42
N ALA A 184 13.27 2.97 -9.08
CA ALA A 184 13.91 3.86 -10.07
C ALA A 184 12.99 4.11 -11.27
N ALA A 185 12.27 3.09 -11.75
CA ALA A 185 11.26 3.24 -12.78
C ALA A 185 10.12 4.17 -12.35
N ALA A 186 9.62 4.05 -11.11
CA ALA A 186 8.60 4.96 -10.57
C ALA A 186 9.05 6.43 -10.60
N PHE A 187 10.30 6.70 -10.21
CA PHE A 187 10.89 8.04 -10.22
C PHE A 187 11.06 8.58 -11.65
N ALA A 188 11.49 7.73 -12.59
CA ALA A 188 11.58 8.10 -14.00
C ALA A 188 10.20 8.45 -14.60
N LEU A 189 9.12 7.88 -14.07
CA LEU A 189 7.74 8.18 -14.46
C LEU A 189 7.12 9.37 -13.70
N GLY A 190 7.89 10.05 -12.83
CA GLY A 190 7.48 11.26 -12.14
C GLY A 190 7.01 11.08 -10.69
N ALA A 191 7.07 9.88 -10.12
CA ALA A 191 6.81 9.70 -8.70
C ALA A 191 7.97 10.16 -7.83
N GLU A 192 7.70 10.44 -6.56
CA GLU A 192 8.68 10.83 -5.55
C GLU A 192 8.74 9.84 -4.38
N GLY A 193 8.06 8.70 -4.49
CA GLY A 193 8.07 7.62 -3.54
C GLY A 193 7.39 6.39 -4.08
N VAL A 194 7.49 5.28 -3.34
CA VAL A 194 6.82 4.03 -3.65
C VAL A 194 6.07 3.50 -2.44
N GLN A 195 4.89 2.92 -2.67
CA GLN A 195 4.15 2.17 -1.66
C GLN A 195 4.18 0.69 -1.98
N MET A 196 4.60 -0.13 -1.02
CA MET A 196 4.74 -1.57 -1.16
C MET A 196 3.72 -2.31 -0.29
N GLY A 197 2.89 -3.16 -0.91
CA GLY A 197 1.95 -4.05 -0.23
C GLY A 197 2.52 -5.46 -0.11
N THR A 198 2.50 -6.22 -1.19
CA THR A 198 2.89 -7.64 -1.23
C THR A 198 4.32 -7.88 -0.73
N ARG A 199 5.27 -6.99 -1.03
CA ARG A 199 6.63 -7.09 -0.51
C ARG A 199 6.66 -6.99 1.02
N MET A 200 5.91 -6.04 1.61
CA MET A 200 5.82 -5.89 3.07
C MET A 200 4.97 -6.99 3.72
N LEU A 201 3.96 -7.51 3.02
CA LEU A 201 3.18 -8.67 3.46
C LEU A 201 4.05 -9.92 3.59
N SER A 202 5.02 -10.11 2.70
CA SER A 202 5.96 -11.25 2.73
C SER A 202 7.13 -11.06 3.70
N ALA A 203 7.25 -9.91 4.37
CA ALA A 203 8.35 -9.65 5.32
C ALA A 203 8.27 -10.53 6.57
N ALA A 204 9.41 -10.73 7.23
CA ALA A 204 9.51 -11.51 8.47
C ALA A 204 8.63 -10.96 9.59
N GLU A 205 8.51 -9.61 9.70
CA GLU A 205 7.73 -8.92 10.70
C GLU A 205 6.23 -8.90 10.42
N SER A 206 5.81 -9.24 9.20
CA SER A 206 4.40 -9.37 8.86
C SER A 206 3.73 -10.46 9.72
N PRO A 207 2.54 -10.20 10.29
CA PRO A 207 1.88 -11.14 11.18
C PRO A 207 1.22 -12.33 10.45
N VAL A 208 1.20 -12.32 9.10
CA VAL A 208 0.56 -13.41 8.35
C VAL A 208 1.30 -14.72 8.53
N HIS A 209 0.54 -15.82 8.47
CA HIS A 209 1.08 -17.15 8.61
C HIS A 209 2.12 -17.45 7.52
N ASP A 210 3.16 -18.21 7.86
CA ASP A 210 4.26 -18.55 6.95
C ASP A 210 3.82 -19.30 5.69
N ALA A 211 2.69 -20.00 5.71
CA ALA A 211 2.13 -20.63 4.52
C ALA A 211 1.89 -19.60 3.40
N TRP A 212 1.34 -18.41 3.74
CA TRP A 212 1.10 -17.37 2.74
C TRP A 212 2.41 -16.72 2.27
N LYS A 213 3.36 -16.46 3.19
CA LYS A 213 4.69 -15.94 2.81
C LYS A 213 5.40 -16.88 1.84
N ARG A 214 5.39 -18.20 2.13
CA ARG A 214 5.97 -19.21 1.22
C ARG A 214 5.23 -19.29 -0.13
N ALA A 215 3.91 -19.16 -0.12
CA ALA A 215 3.13 -19.14 -1.35
C ALA A 215 3.45 -17.93 -2.23
N ILE A 216 3.74 -16.75 -1.63
CA ILE A 216 4.20 -15.56 -2.37
C ILE A 216 5.58 -15.81 -2.97
N VAL A 217 6.54 -16.34 -2.19
CA VAL A 217 7.91 -16.61 -2.65
C VAL A 217 7.96 -17.68 -3.74
N GLY A 218 7.05 -18.65 -3.70
CA GLY A 218 6.96 -19.71 -4.72
C GLY A 218 6.13 -19.37 -5.95
N ALA A 219 5.52 -18.17 -6.00
CA ALA A 219 4.60 -17.78 -7.08
C ALA A 219 5.34 -17.20 -8.29
N ALA A 220 4.86 -17.52 -9.50
CA ALA A 220 5.26 -16.84 -10.73
C ALA A 220 4.49 -15.51 -10.92
N GLU A 221 4.93 -14.69 -11.86
CA GLU A 221 4.29 -13.42 -12.22
C GLU A 221 2.86 -13.58 -12.75
N THR A 222 2.52 -14.79 -13.22
CA THR A 222 1.19 -15.17 -13.73
C THR A 222 0.28 -15.77 -12.65
N ASP A 223 0.77 -16.00 -11.44
CA ASP A 223 0.04 -16.68 -10.38
C ASP A 223 -0.85 -15.74 -9.56
N THR A 224 -1.40 -14.72 -10.19
CA THR A 224 -2.48 -13.91 -9.61
C THR A 224 -3.74 -14.00 -10.48
N VAL A 225 -4.88 -13.83 -9.82
CA VAL A 225 -6.20 -13.73 -10.47
C VAL A 225 -6.76 -12.33 -10.29
N PHE A 226 -7.60 -11.90 -11.24
CA PHE A 226 -8.35 -10.65 -11.12
C PHE A 226 -9.85 -10.95 -11.13
N LEU A 227 -10.45 -10.87 -9.98
CA LEU A 227 -11.81 -11.32 -9.70
C LEU A 227 -12.82 -10.17 -9.74
N ASN A 228 -14.10 -10.51 -9.95
CA ASN A 228 -15.26 -9.62 -9.80
C ASN A 228 -15.24 -8.37 -10.72
N ARG A 229 -14.75 -8.49 -11.96
CA ARG A 229 -14.73 -7.37 -12.92
C ARG A 229 -16.12 -6.81 -13.25
N ALA A 230 -17.12 -7.67 -13.29
CA ALA A 230 -18.49 -7.32 -13.70
C ALA A 230 -19.52 -7.50 -12.59
N GLY A 231 -19.13 -8.05 -11.45
CA GLY A 231 -20.03 -8.31 -10.33
C GLY A 231 -20.22 -7.09 -9.41
N PRO A 232 -21.13 -7.21 -8.43
CA PRO A 232 -21.35 -6.15 -7.45
C PRO A 232 -20.13 -5.96 -6.53
N GLY A 233 -19.80 -4.71 -6.23
CA GLY A 233 -18.68 -4.36 -5.34
C GLY A 233 -17.34 -4.21 -6.07
N PRO A 234 -16.22 -4.13 -5.33
CA PRO A 234 -14.90 -3.94 -5.91
C PRO A 234 -14.40 -5.20 -6.63
N ALA A 235 -13.56 -5.01 -7.64
CA ALA A 235 -12.72 -6.08 -8.15
C ALA A 235 -11.59 -6.39 -7.14
N LEU A 236 -11.00 -7.57 -7.26
CA LEU A 236 -9.92 -8.04 -6.38
C LEU A 236 -8.76 -8.59 -7.18
N ARG A 237 -7.54 -8.29 -6.77
CA ARG A 237 -6.36 -9.05 -7.21
C ARG A 237 -5.85 -9.90 -6.04
N ALA A 238 -5.67 -11.19 -6.30
CA ALA A 238 -5.28 -12.17 -5.29
C ALA A 238 -4.35 -13.23 -5.87
N LEU A 239 -3.65 -13.96 -5.00
CA LEU A 239 -2.88 -15.13 -5.38
C LEU A 239 -3.81 -16.24 -5.90
N ARG A 240 -3.34 -16.97 -6.91
CA ARG A 240 -4.03 -18.12 -7.45
C ARG A 240 -3.97 -19.28 -6.46
N THR A 241 -5.14 -19.77 -6.03
CA THR A 241 -5.37 -20.95 -5.23
C THR A 241 -6.50 -21.75 -5.87
N GLU A 242 -6.87 -22.92 -5.33
CA GLU A 242 -8.05 -23.63 -5.82
C GLU A 242 -9.32 -22.79 -5.65
N ARG A 243 -9.46 -22.11 -4.49
CA ARG A 243 -10.59 -21.21 -4.22
C ARG A 243 -10.66 -20.09 -5.24
N THR A 244 -9.58 -19.33 -5.43
CA THR A 244 -9.58 -18.18 -6.33
C THR A 244 -9.72 -18.58 -7.81
N SER A 245 -9.23 -19.76 -8.19
CA SER A 245 -9.44 -20.33 -9.53
C SER A 245 -10.92 -20.70 -9.78
N ARG A 246 -11.63 -21.22 -8.76
CA ARG A 246 -13.08 -21.42 -8.85
C ARG A 246 -13.83 -20.09 -8.99
N LEU A 247 -13.44 -19.08 -8.20
CA LEU A 247 -14.05 -17.75 -8.27
C LEU A 247 -13.77 -17.03 -9.61
N GLU A 248 -12.62 -17.28 -10.26
CA GLU A 248 -12.33 -16.74 -11.58
C GLU A 248 -13.30 -17.29 -12.64
N GLN A 249 -13.77 -18.54 -12.49
CA GLN A 249 -14.72 -19.16 -13.39
C GLN A 249 -16.17 -18.73 -13.10
N ALA A 250 -16.54 -18.56 -11.82
CA ALA A 250 -17.90 -18.19 -11.43
C ALA A 250 -17.89 -17.37 -10.12
N ILE A 251 -18.26 -16.11 -10.22
CA ILE A 251 -18.46 -15.24 -9.05
C ILE A 251 -19.87 -15.50 -8.49
N PRO A 252 -20.04 -15.68 -7.16
CA PRO A 252 -21.37 -15.78 -6.53
C PRO A 252 -22.23 -14.55 -6.82
N GLU A 253 -23.57 -14.70 -6.86
CA GLU A 253 -24.51 -13.59 -7.10
C GLU A 253 -24.33 -12.42 -6.12
N GLY A 254 -23.97 -12.70 -4.86
CA GLY A 254 -23.65 -11.69 -3.84
C GLY A 254 -22.27 -11.02 -4.00
N GLY A 255 -21.54 -11.35 -5.07
CA GLY A 255 -20.17 -10.89 -5.28
C GLY A 255 -19.17 -11.56 -4.32
N VAL A 256 -18.03 -10.93 -4.12
CA VAL A 256 -16.89 -11.51 -3.39
C VAL A 256 -16.88 -11.22 -1.87
N ARG A 257 -17.88 -10.52 -1.33
CA ARG A 257 -17.88 -10.14 0.12
C ARG A 257 -17.88 -11.36 1.06
N GLY A 258 -18.63 -12.38 0.72
CA GLY A 258 -18.72 -13.62 1.51
C GLY A 258 -17.38 -14.37 1.60
N GLU A 259 -16.51 -14.14 0.63
CA GLU A 259 -15.21 -14.80 0.52
C GLU A 259 -14.18 -14.36 1.59
N PHE A 260 -14.53 -13.35 2.40
CA PHE A 260 -13.71 -12.87 3.52
C PHE A 260 -14.21 -13.30 4.90
N ALA A 261 -15.28 -14.10 4.98
CA ALA A 261 -15.85 -14.53 6.26
C ALA A 261 -14.84 -15.26 7.18
N ARG A 262 -13.90 -16.00 6.59
CA ARG A 262 -12.85 -16.75 7.29
C ARG A 262 -11.45 -16.17 7.05
N VAL A 263 -11.36 -14.87 6.84
CA VAL A 263 -10.08 -14.21 6.49
C VAL A 263 -9.01 -14.39 7.56
N LYS A 264 -9.37 -14.46 8.85
CA LYS A 264 -8.41 -14.67 9.95
C LYS A 264 -7.83 -16.10 9.95
N ASP A 265 -8.60 -17.10 9.48
CA ASP A 265 -8.10 -18.49 9.32
C ASP A 265 -7.02 -18.54 8.22
N LEU A 266 -7.19 -17.78 7.14
CA LEU A 266 -6.15 -17.59 6.13
C LEU A 266 -4.95 -16.83 6.71
N TYR A 267 -5.18 -15.62 7.25
CA TYR A 267 -4.11 -14.69 7.61
C TYR A 267 -3.22 -15.23 8.73
N PHE A 268 -3.83 -15.80 9.74
CA PHE A 268 -3.14 -16.23 10.97
C PHE A 268 -3.14 -17.74 11.18
N GLY A 269 -4.11 -18.46 10.61
CA GLY A 269 -4.18 -19.93 10.68
C GLY A 269 -3.46 -20.64 9.54
N GLY A 270 -3.16 -19.95 8.44
CA GLY A 270 -2.44 -20.51 7.29
C GLY A 270 -3.28 -21.40 6.37
N ASP A 271 -4.61 -21.43 6.54
CA ASP A 271 -5.54 -22.10 5.62
C ASP A 271 -5.71 -21.26 4.35
N MET A 272 -4.88 -21.54 3.34
CA MET A 272 -4.86 -20.78 2.07
C MET A 272 -6.17 -20.85 1.28
N GLU A 273 -7.05 -21.80 1.63
CA GLU A 273 -8.36 -21.97 1.00
C GLU A 273 -9.51 -21.41 1.85
N ALA A 274 -9.23 -20.84 3.04
CA ALA A 274 -10.26 -20.26 3.90
C ALA A 274 -10.88 -18.97 3.36
N ALA A 275 -10.08 -18.16 2.65
CA ALA A 275 -10.48 -16.87 2.11
C ALA A 275 -9.67 -16.53 0.85
N VAL A 276 -9.81 -15.29 0.34
CA VAL A 276 -9.07 -14.79 -0.83
C VAL A 276 -7.75 -14.17 -0.39
N PRO A 277 -6.58 -14.73 -0.75
CA PRO A 277 -5.25 -14.21 -0.37
C PRO A 277 -4.85 -13.02 -1.25
N LEU A 278 -5.19 -11.81 -0.81
CA LEU A 278 -4.97 -10.57 -1.55
C LEU A 278 -3.47 -10.33 -1.80
N THR A 279 -3.02 -10.52 -3.03
CA THR A 279 -1.61 -10.52 -3.43
C THR A 279 -1.45 -9.86 -4.80
N GLY A 280 -0.46 -8.98 -4.96
CA GLY A 280 -0.16 -8.31 -6.22
C GLY A 280 0.79 -9.13 -7.12
N GLN A 281 0.89 -8.75 -8.39
CA GLN A 281 1.69 -9.44 -9.41
C GLN A 281 3.20 -9.45 -9.10
N VAL A 282 3.68 -8.56 -8.24
CA VAL A 282 5.08 -8.55 -7.79
C VAL A 282 5.48 -9.82 -7.02
N CYS A 283 4.53 -10.70 -6.65
CA CYS A 283 4.86 -12.02 -6.09
C CYS A 283 5.89 -12.77 -6.94
N GLY A 284 5.78 -12.71 -8.28
CA GLY A 284 6.76 -13.32 -9.19
C GLY A 284 8.17 -12.71 -9.18
N ARG A 285 8.40 -11.67 -8.35
CA ARG A 285 9.71 -11.02 -8.17
C ARG A 285 10.23 -11.11 -6.72
N ILE A 286 9.50 -11.80 -5.84
CA ILE A 286 9.85 -11.94 -4.42
C ILE A 286 10.41 -13.34 -4.22
N GLU A 287 11.73 -13.44 -4.07
CA GLU A 287 12.46 -14.71 -4.04
C GLU A 287 12.69 -15.24 -2.61
N SER A 288 12.50 -14.38 -1.59
CA SER A 288 12.77 -14.73 -0.19
C SER A 288 11.90 -13.96 0.79
N VAL A 289 11.69 -14.58 1.96
CA VAL A 289 11.19 -13.88 3.16
C VAL A 289 12.39 -13.18 3.80
N GLU A 290 12.33 -11.85 3.85
CA GLU A 290 13.40 -11.01 4.40
C GLU A 290 12.86 -10.15 5.54
N THR A 291 13.74 -9.57 6.35
CA THR A 291 13.34 -8.53 7.31
C THR A 291 12.96 -7.25 6.59
N VAL A 292 12.11 -6.44 7.21
CA VAL A 292 11.76 -5.10 6.66
C VAL A 292 13.01 -4.24 6.48
N ASP A 293 13.97 -4.32 7.40
CA ASP A 293 15.23 -3.57 7.31
C ASP A 293 16.04 -3.97 6.07
N ASP A 294 16.16 -5.27 5.79
CA ASP A 294 16.84 -5.77 4.58
C ASP A 294 16.10 -5.35 3.31
N ILE A 295 14.77 -5.43 3.30
CA ILE A 295 13.93 -4.98 2.16
C ILE A 295 14.16 -3.50 1.87
N VAL A 296 14.12 -2.66 2.88
CA VAL A 296 14.30 -1.21 2.70
C VAL A 296 15.71 -0.88 2.25
N ARG A 297 16.74 -1.48 2.87
CA ARG A 297 18.14 -1.27 2.51
C ARG A 297 18.46 -1.74 1.08
N SER A 298 18.04 -2.96 0.72
CA SER A 298 18.27 -3.50 -0.63
C SER A 298 17.52 -2.68 -1.68
N THR A 299 16.30 -2.22 -1.38
CA THR A 299 15.55 -1.32 -2.27
C THR A 299 16.30 0.00 -2.51
N VAL A 300 16.79 0.65 -1.46
CA VAL A 300 17.51 1.92 -1.59
C VAL A 300 18.85 1.75 -2.31
N ALA A 301 19.59 0.69 -1.99
CA ALA A 301 20.84 0.37 -2.67
C ALA A 301 20.62 0.12 -4.17
N GLY A 302 19.69 -0.78 -4.51
CA GLY A 302 19.36 -1.11 -5.89
C GLY A 302 18.75 0.05 -6.67
N PHE A 303 18.01 0.97 -6.00
CA PHE A 303 17.56 2.22 -6.60
C PHE A 303 18.74 3.06 -7.06
N ARG A 304 19.73 3.31 -6.18
CA ARG A 304 20.92 4.10 -6.50
C ARG A 304 21.74 3.46 -7.62
N GLU A 305 21.99 2.15 -7.50
CA GLU A 305 22.72 1.40 -8.53
C GLU A 305 22.05 1.51 -9.91
N THR A 306 20.71 1.40 -9.94
CA THR A 306 19.93 1.53 -11.18
C THR A 306 20.04 2.93 -11.76
N VAL A 307 19.89 3.97 -10.95
CA VAL A 307 20.00 5.37 -11.38
C VAL A 307 21.41 5.65 -11.93
N ASP A 308 22.45 5.23 -11.21
CA ASP A 308 23.83 5.38 -11.63
C ASP A 308 24.14 4.62 -12.93
N ALA A 309 23.63 3.42 -13.08
CA ALA A 309 23.79 2.62 -14.30
C ALA A 309 23.12 3.29 -15.50
N MET A 310 21.89 3.81 -15.32
CA MET A 310 21.19 4.57 -16.35
C MET A 310 21.93 5.86 -16.73
N ALA A 311 22.40 6.63 -15.74
CA ALA A 311 23.16 7.84 -15.98
C ALA A 311 24.47 7.57 -16.75
N ARG A 312 25.22 6.51 -16.37
CA ARG A 312 26.44 6.11 -17.10
C ARG A 312 26.16 5.64 -18.53
N ARG A 313 25.04 4.94 -18.77
CA ARG A 313 24.76 4.33 -20.07
C ARG A 313 24.05 5.27 -21.03
N TYR A 314 23.19 6.15 -20.54
CA TYR A 314 22.29 6.97 -21.36
C TYR A 314 22.35 8.47 -21.06
N GLY A 315 22.95 8.90 -19.94
CA GLY A 315 23.19 10.29 -19.64
C GLY A 315 24.31 10.80 -20.52
N GLY A 316 23.99 11.59 -21.55
CA GLY A 316 24.99 12.16 -22.47
C GLY A 316 26.15 12.84 -21.72
N ARG A 317 27.32 12.83 -22.37
CA ARG A 317 28.51 13.58 -21.95
C ARG A 317 28.29 15.07 -22.09
#